data_61f6b513b5fee8d6bce07b1313e80f07
#
_entry.id   61f6b513b5fee8d6bce07b1313e80f07
#
_cell.length_a   1.000
_cell.length_b   1.000
_cell.length_c   1.000
_cell.angle_alpha   90.00
_cell.angle_beta   90.00
_cell.angle_gamma   90.00
#
_symmetry.space_group_name_H-M   'P 1'
#
loop_
_entity.id
_entity.type
_entity.pdbx_description
1 polymer ?
#
loop_
_entity_poly.entity_id
_entity_poly.type
_entity_poly.pdbx_seq_one_letter_code
_entity_poly.pdbx_strand_id
1 'polypeptide(L)'
;MIEGLQLKSIDQIYEDMTDAYSKGDYLDGYTQDGDDALMGPKKFGERFHSICLGFGYRESEIIPAKMEIEEWCQEHLTHLESKFR
;
A
#
# COMPACT_ATOMS: atom_id res chain seq x y z
N MET A 1 -15.24 -2.75 24.07
CA MET A 1 -14.89 -3.80 23.47
C MET A 1 -13.78 -3.76 22.58
N ILE A 2 -13.00 -4.66 22.71
CA ILE A 2 -11.82 -4.60 22.00
C ILE A 2 -11.85 -5.31 20.74
N GLU A 3 -12.90 -5.97 20.46
CA GLU A 3 -12.93 -6.65 19.22
C GLU A 3 -12.81 -5.71 18.06
N GLY A 4 -12.95 -4.44 18.27
CA GLY A 4 -12.76 -3.50 17.20
C GLY A 4 -11.33 -3.38 16.73
N LEU A 5 -10.39 -3.84 17.54
CA LEU A 5 -8.99 -3.60 17.23
C LEU A 5 -8.45 -4.42 16.08
N GLN A 6 -9.05 -5.56 15.79
CA GLN A 6 -8.52 -6.39 14.74
C GLN A 6 -9.59 -6.83 13.79
N LEU A 7 -10.32 -5.85 13.31
CA LEU A 7 -11.39 -6.12 12.37
C LEU A 7 -10.88 -6.54 11.01
N LYS A 8 -9.64 -6.21 10.68
CA LYS A 8 -9.08 -6.57 9.39
C LYS A 8 -7.88 -7.47 9.55
N SER A 9 -7.84 -8.54 8.76
CA SER A 9 -6.65 -9.37 8.69
C SER A 9 -5.60 -8.66 7.86
N ILE A 10 -4.37 -9.13 7.94
CA ILE A 10 -3.30 -8.59 7.11
C ILE A 10 -3.65 -8.75 5.64
N ASP A 11 -4.23 -9.88 5.27
CA ASP A 11 -4.65 -10.10 3.88
C ASP A 11 -5.71 -9.09 3.44
N GLN A 12 -6.63 -8.77 4.32
CA GLN A 12 -7.66 -7.79 3.99
C GLN A 12 -7.07 -6.40 3.84
N ILE A 13 -6.12 -6.04 4.69
CA ILE A 13 -5.43 -4.76 4.57
C ILE A 13 -4.69 -4.70 3.24
N TYR A 14 -4.04 -5.78 2.88
CA TYR A 14 -3.31 -5.88 1.61
C TYR A 14 -4.27 -5.64 0.43
N GLU A 15 -5.40 -6.34 0.42
CA GLU A 15 -6.38 -6.17 -0.65
C GLU A 15 -6.91 -4.75 -0.73
N ASP A 16 -7.26 -4.18 0.43
CA ASP A 16 -7.81 -2.83 0.46
C ASP A 16 -6.82 -1.82 -0.07
N MET A 17 -5.56 -1.95 0.32
CA MET A 17 -4.53 -1.01 -0.11
C MET A 17 -4.20 -1.14 -1.59
N THR A 18 -4.10 -2.38 -2.08
CA THR A 18 -3.79 -2.56 -3.50
C THR A 18 -4.96 -2.09 -4.36
N ASP A 19 -6.18 -2.30 -3.91
CA ASP A 19 -7.35 -1.82 -4.62
C ASP A 19 -7.35 -0.29 -4.67
N ALA A 20 -7.11 0.35 -3.54
CA ALA A 20 -7.06 1.81 -3.45
C ALA A 20 -5.92 2.36 -4.29
N TYR A 21 -4.76 1.71 -4.26
CA TYR A 21 -3.62 2.12 -5.06
C TYR A 21 -3.96 2.11 -6.54
N SER A 22 -4.66 1.05 -6.97
CA SER A 22 -5.06 0.92 -8.37
C SER A 22 -6.04 2.01 -8.81
N LYS A 23 -6.75 2.59 -7.84
CA LYS A 23 -7.70 3.67 -8.12
C LYS A 23 -7.08 5.06 -7.99
N GLY A 24 -5.80 5.12 -7.64
CA GLY A 24 -5.11 6.40 -7.54
C GLY A 24 -5.17 7.07 -6.18
N ASP A 25 -5.55 6.33 -5.14
CA ASP A 25 -5.68 6.91 -3.80
C ASP A 25 -4.34 7.15 -3.11
N TYR A 26 -3.26 6.59 -3.61
CA TYR A 26 -1.94 6.72 -3.01
C TYR A 26 -1.01 7.56 -3.87
N LEU A 27 -1.46 8.75 -4.22
CA LEU A 27 -0.63 9.67 -4.98
C LEU A 27 0.38 10.34 -4.06
N ASP A 28 1.58 10.54 -4.56
CA ASP A 28 2.66 11.09 -3.74
C ASP A 28 3.46 12.12 -4.54
N GLY A 29 2.88 13.28 -4.72
CA GLY A 29 3.55 14.38 -5.37
C GLY A 29 3.30 14.43 -6.87
N TYR A 30 4.26 15.01 -7.58
CA TYR A 30 4.11 15.25 -9.01
C TYR A 30 5.30 14.76 -9.78
N THR A 31 5.06 14.37 -11.02
CA THR A 31 6.15 14.06 -11.93
C THR A 31 6.77 15.36 -12.42
N GLN A 32 7.84 15.25 -13.21
CA GLN A 32 8.50 16.42 -13.78
C GLN A 32 7.55 17.21 -14.70
N ASP A 33 6.57 16.53 -15.26
CA ASP A 33 5.62 17.16 -16.18
C ASP A 33 4.40 17.75 -15.44
N GLY A 34 4.40 17.68 -14.13
CA GLY A 34 3.30 18.24 -13.35
C GLY A 34 2.14 17.30 -13.10
N ASP A 35 2.22 16.06 -13.55
CA ASP A 35 1.17 15.08 -13.34
C ASP A 35 1.33 14.41 -11.99
N ASP A 36 0.21 13.99 -11.40
CA ASP A 36 0.26 13.26 -10.13
C ASP A 36 1.02 11.95 -10.31
N ALA A 37 1.84 11.62 -9.33
CA ALA A 37 2.62 10.39 -9.34
C ALA A 37 2.17 9.46 -8.25
N LEU A 38 2.08 8.18 -8.56
CA LEU A 38 1.75 7.18 -7.55
C LEU A 38 2.94 6.98 -6.63
N MET A 39 2.63 6.63 -5.37
CA MET A 39 3.64 6.34 -4.37
C MET A 39 4.52 5.18 -4.83
N GLY A 40 5.83 5.27 -4.60
CA GLY A 40 6.76 4.23 -4.99
C GLY A 40 6.60 2.97 -4.13
N PRO A 41 7.17 1.84 -4.59
CA PRO A 41 6.99 0.57 -3.89
C PRO A 41 7.46 0.59 -2.45
N LYS A 42 8.61 1.17 -2.19
CA LYS A 42 9.16 1.20 -0.85
C LYS A 42 8.28 1.99 0.10
N LYS A 43 7.83 3.14 -0.35
CA LYS A 43 6.99 4.01 0.45
C LYS A 43 5.63 3.39 0.68
N PHE A 44 5.09 2.73 -0.34
CA PHE A 44 3.82 2.03 -0.24
C PHE A 44 3.92 0.89 0.78
N GLY A 45 5.04 0.15 0.74
CA GLY A 45 5.28 -0.90 1.71
C GLY A 45 5.38 -0.38 3.13
N GLU A 46 6.01 0.78 3.32
CA GLU A 46 6.10 1.41 4.63
C GLU A 46 4.71 1.82 5.13
N ARG A 47 3.88 2.31 4.24
CA ARG A 47 2.51 2.68 4.59
C ARG A 47 1.73 1.44 5.04
N PHE A 48 1.87 0.35 4.32
CA PHE A 48 1.24 -0.91 4.67
C PHE A 48 1.69 -1.37 6.05
N HIS A 49 3.00 -1.30 6.31
CA HIS A 49 3.57 -1.68 7.59
C HIS A 49 2.97 -0.85 8.72
N SER A 50 2.91 0.44 8.52
CA SER A 50 2.37 1.35 9.52
C SER A 50 0.90 1.06 9.83
N ILE A 51 0.11 0.80 8.81
CA ILE A 51 -1.31 0.49 9.00
C ILE A 51 -1.48 -0.81 9.77
N CYS A 52 -0.70 -1.83 9.42
CA CYS A 52 -0.78 -3.11 10.12
C CYS A 52 -0.37 -2.97 11.58
N LEU A 53 0.65 -2.17 11.87
CA LEU A 53 1.02 -1.90 13.26
C LEU A 53 -0.14 -1.24 14.00
N GLY A 54 -0.85 -0.35 13.33
CA GLY A 54 -2.01 0.31 13.92
C GLY A 54 -3.13 -0.65 14.28
N PHE A 55 -3.21 -1.77 13.59
CA PHE A 55 -4.20 -2.80 13.90
C PHE A 55 -3.72 -3.79 14.93
N GLY A 56 -2.48 -3.63 15.42
CA GLY A 56 -1.97 -4.48 16.49
C GLY A 56 -1.15 -5.68 16.05
N TYR A 57 -0.81 -5.77 14.76
CA TYR A 57 0.02 -6.87 14.29
C TYR A 57 1.48 -6.62 14.61
N ARG A 58 2.26 -7.69 14.74
CA ARG A 58 3.68 -7.60 15.04
C ARG A 58 4.47 -7.46 13.75
N GLU A 59 5.66 -6.86 13.85
CA GLU A 59 6.52 -6.73 12.68
C GLU A 59 6.81 -8.06 12.02
N SER A 60 7.04 -9.09 12.81
CA SER A 60 7.34 -10.41 12.25
C SER A 60 6.19 -10.97 11.42
N GLU A 61 4.96 -10.55 11.71
CA GLU A 61 3.80 -10.94 10.92
C GLU A 61 3.64 -10.07 9.69
N ILE A 62 4.05 -8.82 9.79
CA ILE A 62 3.85 -7.84 8.73
C ILE A 62 4.89 -7.95 7.63
N ILE A 63 6.15 -8.22 7.99
CA ILE A 63 7.26 -8.19 7.04
C ILE A 63 7.05 -9.06 5.79
N PRO A 64 6.61 -10.32 5.89
CA PRO A 64 6.39 -11.10 4.69
C PRO A 64 5.38 -10.45 3.74
N ALA A 65 4.28 -9.94 4.29
CA ALA A 65 3.26 -9.29 3.48
C ALA A 65 3.75 -7.96 2.95
N LYS A 66 4.58 -7.24 3.73
CA LYS A 66 5.16 -5.99 3.27
C LYS A 66 6.04 -6.22 2.05
N MET A 67 6.84 -7.28 2.07
CA MET A 67 7.67 -7.60 0.94
C MET A 67 6.83 -7.94 -0.29
N GLU A 68 5.75 -8.67 -0.09
CA GLU A 68 4.85 -9.00 -1.17
C GLU A 68 4.20 -7.76 -1.78
N ILE A 69 3.75 -6.83 -0.94
CA ILE A 69 3.07 -5.65 -1.45
C ILE A 69 4.04 -4.71 -2.16
N GLU A 70 5.29 -4.66 -1.71
CA GLU A 70 6.32 -3.90 -2.41
C GLU A 70 6.58 -4.48 -3.80
N GLU A 71 6.64 -5.79 -3.87
CA GLU A 71 6.85 -6.46 -5.15
C GLU A 71 5.67 -6.25 -6.08
N TRP A 72 4.47 -6.37 -5.55
CA TRP A 72 3.25 -6.09 -6.31
C TRP A 72 3.28 -4.69 -6.89
N CYS A 73 3.65 -3.73 -6.07
CA CYS A 73 3.70 -2.33 -6.49
C CYS A 73 4.74 -2.12 -7.58
N GLN A 74 5.92 -2.75 -7.39
CA GLN A 74 7.00 -2.65 -8.36
C GLN A 74 6.56 -3.17 -9.72
N GLU A 75 5.82 -4.26 -9.73
CA GLU A 75 5.39 -4.87 -10.98
C GLU A 75 4.29 -4.07 -11.68
N HIS A 76 3.45 -3.40 -10.90
CA HIS A 76 2.29 -2.72 -11.47
C HIS A 76 2.45 -1.21 -11.61
N LEU A 77 3.51 -0.65 -11.05
CA LEU A 77 3.67 0.80 -10.96
C LEU A 77 3.62 1.49 -12.32
N THR A 78 4.42 1.01 -13.27
CA THR A 78 4.49 1.64 -14.59
C THR A 78 3.14 1.61 -15.28
N HIS A 79 2.46 0.47 -15.20
CA HIS A 79 1.16 0.32 -15.82
C HIS A 79 0.13 1.26 -15.20
N LEU A 80 0.14 1.36 -13.86
CA LEU A 80 -0.83 2.20 -13.17
C LEU A 80 -0.54 3.68 -13.38
N GLU A 81 0.73 4.07 -13.42
CA GLU A 81 1.07 5.45 -13.72
C GLU A 81 0.61 5.85 -15.11
N SER A 82 0.77 4.95 -16.06
CA SER A 82 0.33 5.21 -17.42
C SER A 82 -1.18 5.42 -17.48
N LYS A 83 -1.91 4.70 -16.65
CA LYS A 83 -3.36 4.80 -16.60
C LYS A 83 -3.84 6.16 -16.11
N PHE A 84 -3.05 6.81 -15.24
CA PHE A 84 -3.46 8.08 -14.64
C PHE A 84 -2.83 9.31 -15.30
N ARG A 85 -2.18 9.15 -16.42
CA ARG A 85 -1.60 10.29 -17.14
C ARG A 85 -2.55 10.89 -18.14
#